data_68e5def13a4aa9012eb0dd63bad5bcb4
#
_entry.id   68e5def13a4aa9012eb0dd63bad5bcb4
#
_cell.length_a   1.000
_cell.length_b   1.000
_cell.length_c   1.000
_cell.angle_alpha   90.00
_cell.angle_beta   90.00
_cell.angle_gamma   90.00
#
_symmetry.space_group_name_H-M   'P 1'
#
loop_
_entity.id
_entity.type
_entity.pdbx_description
1 polymer ?
#
loop_
_entity_poly.entity_id
_entity_poly.type
_entity_poly.pdbx_seq_one_letter_code
_entity_poly.pdbx_strand_id
1 'polypeptide(L)'
;FQQGHQITTISQSPKTDVYANHLIQDVHQLDLTHLEPVDWVYVLLSPSQSSVEGYQQTYVDSVAPIVQALKSHPVQKIVVVSSTRVYGENAGERIDDESVIQPVDEQGRLLWKMEQLYQQAFAERCVVIRPTGIYGTSVARMIKLAATTQSYPQIHWSNRIHIDDLARFLAQLIHVEHPEPSYIVTNNQPVPLHEVIQWFQRQLNLPELVVESQKETGKRIYATRMRKSGFQLEHEDCF
;
A
#
# COMPACT_ATOMS: atom_id res chain seq x y z
N PHE A 1 14.72 -7.24 -11.48
CA PHE A 1 15.18 -7.63 -12.82
C PHE A 1 16.50 -6.95 -13.18
N GLN A 2 16.60 -5.62 -13.21
CA GLN A 2 17.86 -4.91 -13.53
C GLN A 2 19.03 -5.29 -12.61
N GLN A 3 18.75 -5.85 -11.44
CA GLN A 3 19.73 -6.30 -10.44
C GLN A 3 20.07 -7.80 -10.57
N GLY A 4 19.63 -8.46 -11.65
CA GLY A 4 19.95 -9.87 -11.93
C GLY A 4 19.04 -10.89 -11.24
N HIS A 5 17.93 -10.45 -10.59
CA HIS A 5 16.97 -11.38 -9.98
C HIS A 5 16.10 -12.06 -11.04
N GLN A 6 15.81 -13.34 -10.84
CA GLN A 6 14.78 -14.06 -11.58
C GLN A 6 13.43 -13.76 -10.94
N ILE A 7 12.50 -13.21 -11.75
CA ILE A 7 11.19 -12.76 -11.26
C ILE A 7 10.10 -13.58 -11.92
N THR A 8 9.22 -14.16 -11.11
CA THR A 8 7.96 -14.73 -11.55
C THR A 8 6.82 -13.90 -10.98
N THR A 9 5.91 -13.46 -11.84
CA THR A 9 4.69 -12.76 -11.43
C THR A 9 3.47 -13.66 -11.63
N ILE A 10 2.50 -13.57 -10.73
CA ILE A 10 1.26 -14.34 -10.77
C ILE A 10 0.08 -13.37 -10.68
N SER A 11 -0.87 -13.49 -11.59
CA SER A 11 -2.15 -12.78 -11.53
C SER A 11 -3.24 -13.51 -12.32
N GLN A 12 -4.50 -13.10 -12.11
CA GLN A 12 -5.64 -13.66 -12.86
C GLN A 12 -5.69 -13.17 -14.31
N SER A 13 -4.99 -12.10 -14.64
CA SER A 13 -5.00 -11.50 -15.99
C SER A 13 -3.62 -11.62 -16.63
N PRO A 14 -3.55 -11.77 -17.96
CA PRO A 14 -2.27 -11.77 -18.67
C PRO A 14 -1.53 -10.44 -18.50
N LYS A 15 -0.21 -10.50 -18.49
CA LYS A 15 0.68 -9.34 -18.50
C LYS A 15 1.46 -9.34 -19.83
N THR A 16 1.78 -8.15 -20.28
CA THR A 16 2.50 -7.95 -21.54
C THR A 16 3.95 -7.51 -21.35
N ASP A 17 4.37 -7.28 -20.09
CA ASP A 17 5.76 -6.94 -19.82
C ASP A 17 6.67 -8.17 -20.04
N VAL A 18 7.91 -7.88 -20.44
CA VAL A 18 8.93 -8.89 -20.77
C VAL A 18 9.97 -9.08 -19.66
N TYR A 19 9.75 -8.47 -18.50
CA TYR A 19 10.75 -8.43 -17.43
C TYR A 19 10.63 -9.55 -16.41
N ALA A 20 9.54 -10.31 -16.46
CA ALA A 20 9.27 -11.40 -15.54
C ALA A 20 8.64 -12.59 -16.28
N ASN A 21 8.86 -13.79 -15.76
CA ASN A 21 8.04 -14.94 -16.14
C ASN A 21 6.65 -14.75 -15.53
N HIS A 22 5.61 -14.73 -16.37
CA HIS A 22 4.24 -14.49 -15.92
C HIS A 22 3.39 -15.75 -15.99
N LEU A 23 2.74 -16.08 -14.86
CA LEU A 23 1.78 -17.17 -14.74
C LEU A 23 0.38 -16.62 -14.48
N ILE A 24 -0.61 -17.18 -15.20
CA ILE A 24 -2.01 -16.85 -14.96
C ILE A 24 -2.60 -17.88 -14.01
N GLN A 25 -2.83 -17.48 -12.76
CA GLN A 25 -3.44 -18.33 -11.75
C GLN A 25 -4.34 -17.52 -10.80
N ASP A 26 -5.32 -18.19 -10.22
CA ASP A 26 -6.10 -17.66 -9.11
C ASP A 26 -5.34 -17.88 -7.80
N VAL A 27 -5.22 -16.84 -7.00
CA VAL A 27 -4.54 -16.88 -5.71
C VAL A 27 -5.15 -17.91 -4.74
N HIS A 28 -6.44 -18.23 -4.90
CA HIS A 28 -7.14 -19.23 -4.09
C HIS A 28 -6.88 -20.68 -4.52
N GLN A 29 -6.24 -20.87 -5.68
CA GLN A 29 -5.94 -22.18 -6.26
C GLN A 29 -4.50 -22.23 -6.79
N LEU A 30 -3.55 -21.66 -6.02
CA LEU A 30 -2.15 -21.58 -6.42
C LEU A 30 -1.51 -22.96 -6.50
N ASP A 31 -0.88 -23.24 -7.63
CA ASP A 31 0.04 -24.36 -7.83
C ASP A 31 1.43 -23.81 -8.20
N LEU A 32 2.37 -23.92 -7.27
CA LEU A 32 3.74 -23.49 -7.43
C LEU A 32 4.73 -24.68 -7.55
N THR A 33 4.22 -25.90 -7.65
CA THR A 33 5.05 -27.12 -7.66
C THR A 33 5.99 -27.22 -8.86
N HIS A 34 5.70 -26.51 -9.94
CA HIS A 34 6.51 -26.45 -11.16
C HIS A 34 7.48 -25.26 -11.22
N LEU A 35 7.47 -24.41 -10.19
CA LEU A 35 8.41 -23.31 -10.12
C LEU A 35 9.75 -23.74 -9.54
N GLU A 36 10.82 -23.13 -10.05
CA GLU A 36 12.11 -23.16 -9.37
C GLU A 36 11.99 -22.65 -7.93
N PRO A 37 12.89 -23.05 -7.03
CA PRO A 37 12.86 -22.61 -5.64
C PRO A 37 12.78 -21.10 -5.50
N VAL A 38 11.80 -20.62 -4.72
CA VAL A 38 11.55 -19.19 -4.48
C VAL A 38 12.01 -18.84 -3.07
N ASP A 39 12.84 -17.81 -2.94
CA ASP A 39 13.41 -17.33 -1.67
C ASP A 39 12.79 -16.01 -1.19
N TRP A 40 12.30 -15.15 -2.11
CA TRP A 40 11.60 -13.92 -1.78
C TRP A 40 10.21 -13.88 -2.41
N VAL A 41 9.22 -13.50 -1.62
CA VAL A 41 7.82 -13.43 -2.05
C VAL A 41 7.25 -12.04 -1.76
N TYR A 42 6.58 -11.45 -2.73
CA TYR A 42 5.83 -10.20 -2.57
C TYR A 42 4.34 -10.47 -2.80
N VAL A 43 3.52 -10.20 -1.80
CA VAL A 43 2.07 -10.33 -1.87
C VAL A 43 1.46 -8.94 -2.08
N LEU A 44 1.06 -8.66 -3.32
CA LEU A 44 0.54 -7.38 -3.80
C LEU A 44 -0.89 -7.57 -4.31
N LEU A 45 -1.84 -7.70 -3.40
CA LEU A 45 -3.24 -7.94 -3.74
C LEU A 45 -4.04 -6.65 -3.71
N SER A 46 -5.08 -6.59 -4.54
CA SER A 46 -6.06 -5.51 -4.54
C SER A 46 -7.45 -6.10 -4.80
N PRO A 47 -8.47 -5.76 -3.99
CA PRO A 47 -9.81 -6.29 -4.20
C PRO A 47 -10.43 -5.67 -5.46
N SER A 48 -11.18 -6.47 -6.20
CA SER A 48 -11.94 -6.00 -7.37
C SER A 48 -13.08 -5.07 -6.96
N GLN A 49 -13.58 -5.22 -5.73
CA GLN A 49 -14.64 -4.39 -5.14
C GLN A 49 -14.24 -3.95 -3.74
N SER A 50 -14.48 -2.68 -3.42
CA SER A 50 -14.20 -2.09 -2.11
C SER A 50 -15.32 -2.40 -1.10
N SER A 51 -15.85 -3.64 -1.10
CA SER A 51 -16.81 -4.16 -0.12
C SER A 51 -16.11 -4.95 0.98
N VAL A 52 -16.80 -5.24 2.08
CA VAL A 52 -16.28 -6.10 3.16
C VAL A 52 -15.99 -7.50 2.62
N GLU A 53 -16.89 -8.05 1.82
CA GLU A 53 -16.74 -9.37 1.20
C GLU A 53 -15.54 -9.41 0.25
N GLY A 54 -15.35 -8.36 -0.56
CA GLY A 54 -14.19 -8.23 -1.44
C GLY A 54 -12.87 -8.18 -0.68
N TYR A 55 -12.83 -7.48 0.46
CA TYR A 55 -11.67 -7.46 1.36
C TYR A 55 -11.44 -8.81 2.03
N GLN A 56 -12.49 -9.44 2.54
CA GLN A 56 -12.39 -10.78 3.15
C GLN A 56 -11.80 -11.78 2.15
N GLN A 57 -12.39 -11.88 0.97
CA GLN A 57 -11.96 -12.79 -0.09
C GLN A 57 -10.52 -12.52 -0.53
N THR A 58 -10.18 -11.25 -0.80
CA THR A 58 -8.88 -10.89 -1.35
C THR A 58 -7.76 -11.00 -0.32
N TYR A 59 -7.98 -10.49 0.89
CA TYR A 59 -6.90 -10.35 1.87
C TYR A 59 -6.84 -11.50 2.88
N VAL A 60 -7.98 -12.00 3.34
CA VAL A 60 -7.99 -13.03 4.39
C VAL A 60 -8.02 -14.43 3.81
N ASP A 61 -8.95 -14.70 2.89
CA ASP A 61 -9.17 -16.04 2.36
C ASP A 61 -8.05 -16.51 1.44
N SER A 62 -7.26 -15.58 0.87
CA SER A 62 -6.08 -15.89 0.07
C SER A 62 -4.87 -16.35 0.88
N VAL A 63 -4.83 -16.08 2.20
CA VAL A 63 -3.64 -16.36 3.01
C VAL A 63 -3.33 -17.86 3.07
N ALA A 64 -4.31 -18.67 3.39
CA ALA A 64 -4.10 -20.11 3.54
C ALA A 64 -3.64 -20.80 2.24
N PRO A 65 -4.23 -20.53 1.05
CA PRO A 65 -3.73 -21.01 -0.23
C PRO A 65 -2.28 -20.59 -0.51
N ILE A 66 -1.95 -19.30 -0.29
CA ILE A 66 -0.58 -18.80 -0.50
C ILE A 66 0.42 -19.51 0.43
N VAL A 67 0.12 -19.57 1.73
CA VAL A 67 0.96 -20.25 2.72
C VAL A 67 1.15 -21.72 2.35
N GLN A 68 0.09 -22.40 1.93
CA GLN A 68 0.16 -23.82 1.52
C GLN A 68 1.03 -24.00 0.27
N ALA A 69 0.85 -23.19 -0.76
CA ALA A 69 1.63 -23.25 -1.98
C ALA A 69 3.13 -22.99 -1.77
N LEU A 70 3.48 -22.17 -0.78
CA LEU A 70 4.87 -21.81 -0.46
C LEU A 70 5.59 -22.83 0.42
N LYS A 71 4.92 -23.85 0.96
CA LYS A 71 5.55 -24.83 1.90
C LYS A 71 6.74 -25.59 1.33
N SER A 72 6.75 -25.85 0.04
CA SER A 72 7.83 -26.56 -0.67
C SER A 72 8.98 -25.66 -1.10
N HIS A 73 8.86 -24.33 -0.91
CA HIS A 73 9.87 -23.36 -1.31
C HIS A 73 10.71 -22.89 -0.12
N PRO A 74 12.01 -22.61 -0.29
CA PRO A 74 12.92 -22.17 0.77
C PRO A 74 12.73 -20.64 1.07
N VAL A 75 11.50 -20.21 1.30
CA VAL A 75 11.16 -18.79 1.48
C VAL A 75 11.92 -18.19 2.66
N GLN A 76 12.80 -17.26 2.38
CA GLN A 76 13.57 -16.50 3.37
C GLN A 76 12.80 -15.27 3.87
N LYS A 77 12.10 -14.58 2.97
CA LYS A 77 11.27 -13.42 3.30
C LYS A 77 9.98 -13.40 2.49
N ILE A 78 8.90 -12.99 3.16
CA ILE A 78 7.63 -12.65 2.53
C ILE A 78 7.28 -11.21 2.87
N VAL A 79 7.08 -10.39 1.85
CA VAL A 79 6.69 -8.98 1.95
C VAL A 79 5.21 -8.87 1.60
N VAL A 80 4.40 -8.43 2.55
CA VAL A 80 2.95 -8.34 2.41
C VAL A 80 2.52 -6.88 2.40
N VAL A 81 1.88 -6.45 1.32
CA VAL A 81 1.36 -5.08 1.23
C VAL A 81 -0.04 -5.03 1.82
N SER A 82 -0.16 -4.28 2.92
CA SER A 82 -1.36 -3.94 3.64
C SER A 82 -1.77 -2.48 3.36
N SER A 83 -2.24 -1.75 4.36
CA SER A 83 -2.63 -0.34 4.23
C SER A 83 -2.55 0.38 5.57
N THR A 84 -2.33 1.69 5.56
CA THR A 84 -2.50 2.56 6.73
C THR A 84 -3.95 2.66 7.25
N ARG A 85 -4.91 1.97 6.62
CA ARG A 85 -6.30 1.84 7.11
C ARG A 85 -6.39 1.07 8.43
N VAL A 86 -5.35 0.31 8.81
CA VAL A 86 -5.28 -0.37 10.10
C VAL A 86 -5.17 0.58 11.31
N TYR A 87 -4.83 1.85 11.07
CA TYR A 87 -4.82 2.90 12.09
C TYR A 87 -6.17 3.62 12.11
N GLY A 88 -6.80 3.71 13.28
CA GLY A 88 -8.18 4.18 13.43
C GLY A 88 -8.36 5.67 13.70
N GLU A 89 -7.29 6.41 13.92
CA GLU A 89 -7.32 7.84 14.24
C GLU A 89 -7.99 8.65 13.12
N ASN A 90 -8.77 9.65 13.48
CA ASN A 90 -9.54 10.43 12.51
C ASN A 90 -9.85 11.86 12.97
N ALA A 91 -8.97 12.49 13.75
CA ALA A 91 -9.09 13.87 14.19
C ALA A 91 -7.80 14.69 13.97
N GLY A 92 -7.01 14.31 12.96
CA GLY A 92 -5.76 14.97 12.59
C GLY A 92 -4.54 14.51 13.43
N GLU A 93 -4.65 13.41 14.13
CA GLU A 93 -3.56 12.90 14.97
C GLU A 93 -2.33 12.51 14.16
N ARG A 94 -1.17 12.59 14.83
CA ARG A 94 0.09 12.08 14.29
C ARG A 94 0.16 10.57 14.44
N ILE A 95 0.45 9.88 13.32
CA ILE A 95 0.68 8.44 13.25
C ILE A 95 2.08 8.19 12.70
N ASP A 96 2.77 7.20 13.27
CA ASP A 96 4.04 6.69 12.76
C ASP A 96 4.16 5.17 12.98
N ASP A 97 5.33 4.61 12.69
CA ASP A 97 5.55 3.15 12.75
C ASP A 97 5.42 2.56 14.17
N GLU A 98 5.47 3.39 15.22
CA GLU A 98 5.30 2.97 16.61
C GLU A 98 3.86 3.13 17.12
N SER A 99 2.97 3.70 16.30
CA SER A 99 1.56 3.91 16.65
C SER A 99 0.81 2.59 16.77
N VAL A 100 -0.13 2.53 17.72
CA VAL A 100 -0.93 1.35 17.99
C VAL A 100 -1.89 1.07 16.83
N ILE A 101 -1.97 -0.18 16.40
CA ILE A 101 -2.93 -0.61 15.39
C ILE A 101 -4.28 -0.79 16.06
N GLN A 102 -5.27 -0.01 15.63
CA GLN A 102 -6.62 -0.03 16.16
C GLN A 102 -7.64 0.30 15.05
N PRO A 103 -7.92 -0.65 14.13
CA PRO A 103 -8.83 -0.39 13.03
C PRO A 103 -10.26 -0.16 13.51
N VAL A 104 -10.90 0.90 12.99
CA VAL A 104 -12.25 1.31 13.39
C VAL A 104 -13.33 0.78 12.45
N ASP A 105 -12.98 0.40 11.22
CA ASP A 105 -13.90 -0.16 10.24
C ASP A 105 -13.58 -1.63 9.90
N GLU A 106 -14.52 -2.30 9.27
CA GLU A 106 -14.41 -3.74 8.98
C GLU A 106 -13.28 -4.06 7.99
N GLN A 107 -13.09 -3.26 6.96
CA GLN A 107 -12.01 -3.46 6.02
C GLN A 107 -10.63 -3.29 6.69
N GLY A 108 -10.50 -2.35 7.61
CA GLY A 108 -9.29 -2.18 8.42
C GLY A 108 -9.03 -3.41 9.31
N ARG A 109 -10.08 -3.99 9.92
CA ARG A 109 -9.98 -5.22 10.71
C ARG A 109 -9.56 -6.42 9.87
N LEU A 110 -10.07 -6.52 8.64
CA LEU A 110 -9.69 -7.60 7.71
C LEU A 110 -8.23 -7.47 7.27
N LEU A 111 -7.75 -6.27 6.99
CA LEU A 111 -6.33 -6.03 6.71
C LEU A 111 -5.45 -6.40 7.90
N TRP A 112 -5.82 -5.98 9.11
CA TRP A 112 -5.09 -6.36 10.32
C TRP A 112 -5.09 -7.87 10.55
N LYS A 113 -6.22 -8.55 10.32
CA LYS A 113 -6.31 -10.01 10.38
C LYS A 113 -5.39 -10.69 9.37
N MET A 114 -5.32 -10.20 8.14
CA MET A 114 -4.38 -10.69 7.13
C MET A 114 -2.93 -10.55 7.61
N GLU A 115 -2.54 -9.38 8.14
CA GLU A 115 -1.19 -9.16 8.66
C GLU A 115 -0.83 -10.20 9.75
N GLN A 116 -1.74 -10.40 10.71
CA GLN A 116 -1.55 -11.38 11.78
C GLN A 116 -1.39 -12.80 11.25
N LEU A 117 -2.19 -13.22 10.26
CA LEU A 117 -2.10 -14.56 9.66
C LEU A 117 -0.75 -14.80 8.97
N TYR A 118 -0.24 -13.82 8.21
CA TYR A 118 1.09 -13.92 7.61
C TYR A 118 2.21 -13.91 8.65
N GLN A 119 2.11 -13.07 9.68
CA GLN A 119 3.07 -13.05 10.80
C GLN A 119 3.08 -14.37 11.57
N GLN A 120 1.93 -15.00 11.79
CA GLN A 120 1.84 -16.34 12.39
C GLN A 120 2.49 -17.43 11.52
N ALA A 121 2.32 -17.36 10.20
CA ALA A 121 2.83 -18.36 9.28
C ALA A 121 4.34 -18.25 9.02
N PHE A 122 4.89 -17.04 9.02
CA PHE A 122 6.28 -16.78 8.61
C PHE A 122 7.17 -16.15 9.71
N ALA A 123 6.58 -15.74 10.83
CA ALA A 123 7.27 -15.11 11.97
C ALA A 123 8.19 -13.95 11.53
N GLU A 124 9.47 -13.96 11.91
CA GLU A 124 10.48 -12.94 11.59
C GLU A 124 10.81 -12.85 10.08
N ARG A 125 10.32 -13.79 9.29
CA ARG A 125 10.44 -13.74 7.82
C ARG A 125 9.36 -12.88 7.17
N CYS A 126 8.31 -12.47 7.90
CA CYS A 126 7.23 -11.63 7.39
C CYS A 126 7.57 -10.15 7.58
N VAL A 127 7.48 -9.38 6.50
CA VAL A 127 7.59 -7.91 6.51
C VAL A 127 6.28 -7.32 5.99
N VAL A 128 5.63 -6.49 6.80
CA VAL A 128 4.37 -5.83 6.43
C VAL A 128 4.63 -4.41 5.94
N ILE A 129 4.10 -4.07 4.78
CA ILE A 129 4.18 -2.74 4.20
C ILE A 129 2.80 -2.08 4.27
N ARG A 130 2.73 -0.89 4.85
CA ARG A 130 1.50 -0.09 4.99
C ARG A 130 1.63 1.20 4.20
N PRO A 131 1.38 1.19 2.88
CA PRO A 131 1.43 2.39 2.07
C PRO A 131 0.24 3.31 2.40
N THR A 132 0.46 4.59 2.23
CA THR A 132 -0.58 5.61 2.18
C THR A 132 -1.25 5.65 0.81
N GLY A 133 -2.03 6.68 0.50
CA GLY A 133 -2.69 6.81 -0.79
C GLY A 133 -1.69 6.81 -1.96
N ILE A 134 -1.70 5.75 -2.76
CA ILE A 134 -0.80 5.60 -3.91
C ILE A 134 -1.27 6.51 -5.05
N TYR A 135 -0.35 7.27 -5.63
CA TYR A 135 -0.60 8.12 -6.80
C TYR A 135 0.50 7.96 -7.86
N GLY A 136 0.38 8.66 -9.00
CA GLY A 136 1.36 8.63 -10.10
C GLY A 136 0.91 7.84 -11.33
N THR A 137 -0.16 7.02 -11.22
CA THR A 137 -0.66 6.26 -12.39
C THR A 137 -1.66 7.04 -13.24
N SER A 138 -2.44 7.93 -12.61
CA SER A 138 -3.43 8.77 -13.31
C SER A 138 -3.86 9.94 -12.42
N VAL A 139 -4.03 11.10 -13.03
CA VAL A 139 -4.59 12.31 -12.41
C VAL A 139 -6.09 12.47 -12.63
N ALA A 140 -6.74 11.58 -13.39
CA ALA A 140 -8.14 11.70 -13.82
C ALA A 140 -9.11 11.90 -12.64
N ARG A 141 -8.88 11.18 -11.52
CA ARG A 141 -9.70 11.34 -10.32
C ARG A 141 -9.58 12.74 -9.72
N MET A 142 -8.37 13.29 -9.66
CA MET A 142 -8.13 14.63 -9.09
C MET A 142 -8.69 15.72 -9.99
N ILE A 143 -8.55 15.58 -11.31
CA ILE A 143 -9.17 16.48 -12.29
C ILE A 143 -10.71 16.48 -12.12
N LYS A 144 -11.32 15.29 -12.00
CA LYS A 144 -12.76 15.17 -11.76
C LYS A 144 -13.17 15.86 -10.44
N LEU A 145 -12.45 15.63 -9.36
CA LEU A 145 -12.71 16.27 -8.07
C LEU A 145 -12.60 17.81 -8.19
N ALA A 146 -11.55 18.31 -8.80
CA ALA A 146 -11.35 19.75 -9.02
C ALA A 146 -12.50 20.38 -9.82
N ALA A 147 -13.00 19.70 -10.85
CA ALA A 147 -14.09 20.17 -11.69
C ALA A 147 -15.47 20.17 -11.00
N THR A 148 -15.67 19.31 -9.99
CA THR A 148 -17.01 19.08 -9.39
C THR A 148 -17.13 19.54 -7.95
N THR A 149 -16.04 19.90 -7.27
CA THR A 149 -16.06 20.27 -5.84
C THR A 149 -16.03 21.78 -5.69
N GLN A 150 -17.09 22.35 -5.15
CA GLN A 150 -17.21 23.80 -4.88
C GLN A 150 -17.00 24.14 -3.39
N SER A 151 -17.28 23.21 -2.49
CA SER A 151 -16.99 23.34 -1.07
C SER A 151 -16.48 22.02 -0.49
N TYR A 152 -15.76 22.11 0.64
CA TYR A 152 -15.27 20.97 1.38
C TYR A 152 -15.66 21.12 2.85
N PRO A 153 -16.30 20.11 3.48
CA PRO A 153 -16.97 20.31 4.77
C PRO A 153 -16.00 20.60 5.92
N GLN A 154 -14.75 20.14 5.82
CA GLN A 154 -13.78 20.26 6.89
C GLN A 154 -12.35 19.97 6.41
N ILE A 155 -11.34 20.24 7.24
CA ILE A 155 -9.95 19.89 6.95
C ILE A 155 -9.81 18.38 7.06
N HIS A 156 -9.50 17.70 5.94
CA HIS A 156 -9.23 16.27 5.91
C HIS A 156 -7.78 16.00 5.53
N TRP A 157 -6.98 15.57 6.51
CA TRP A 157 -5.58 15.21 6.28
C TRP A 157 -5.47 13.98 5.37
N SER A 158 -4.73 14.12 4.30
CA SER A 158 -4.43 13.05 3.36
C SER A 158 -2.92 12.82 3.26
N ASN A 159 -2.54 11.57 3.02
CA ASN A 159 -1.16 11.15 2.97
C ASN A 159 -0.95 10.36 1.68
N ARG A 160 0.20 10.52 1.03
CA ARG A 160 0.45 9.97 -0.30
C ARG A 160 1.84 9.38 -0.43
N ILE A 161 1.95 8.47 -1.37
CA ILE A 161 3.23 7.93 -1.86
C ILE A 161 3.15 7.78 -3.38
N HIS A 162 4.19 8.22 -4.08
CA HIS A 162 4.28 7.97 -5.50
C HIS A 162 4.50 6.49 -5.78
N ILE A 163 3.88 5.97 -6.83
CA ILE A 163 3.96 4.53 -7.18
C ILE A 163 5.41 4.08 -7.41
N ASP A 164 6.23 4.94 -8.03
CA ASP A 164 7.64 4.62 -8.31
C ASP A 164 8.46 4.56 -7.01
N ASP A 165 8.23 5.47 -6.06
CA ASP A 165 8.90 5.43 -4.75
C ASP A 165 8.47 4.21 -3.93
N LEU A 166 7.19 3.84 -3.97
CA LEU A 166 6.73 2.59 -3.35
C LEU A 166 7.42 1.37 -3.99
N ALA A 167 7.48 1.31 -5.31
CA ALA A 167 8.13 0.21 -6.04
C ALA A 167 9.63 0.13 -5.74
N ARG A 168 10.31 1.27 -5.70
CA ARG A 168 11.75 1.37 -5.34
C ARG A 168 12.00 0.92 -3.89
N PHE A 169 11.14 1.33 -2.96
CA PHE A 169 11.26 0.89 -1.57
C PHE A 169 11.07 -0.62 -1.43
N LEU A 170 10.05 -1.18 -2.08
CA LEU A 170 9.83 -2.63 -2.11
C LEU A 170 11.03 -3.38 -2.71
N ALA A 171 11.60 -2.87 -3.81
CA ALA A 171 12.79 -3.46 -4.43
C ALA A 171 14.03 -3.36 -3.54
N GLN A 172 14.19 -2.28 -2.76
CA GLN A 172 15.32 -2.10 -1.84
C GLN A 172 15.30 -3.10 -0.68
N LEU A 173 14.12 -3.55 -0.24
CA LEU A 173 13.99 -4.45 0.90
C LEU A 173 14.79 -5.75 0.75
N ILE A 174 14.96 -6.25 -0.48
CA ILE A 174 15.74 -7.47 -0.73
C ILE A 174 17.22 -7.33 -0.32
N HIS A 175 17.72 -6.11 -0.21
CA HIS A 175 19.09 -5.79 0.18
C HIS A 175 19.22 -5.42 1.66
N VAL A 176 18.12 -5.38 2.40
CA VAL A 176 18.13 -5.09 3.84
C VAL A 176 18.31 -6.39 4.60
N GLU A 177 19.47 -6.57 5.24
CA GLU A 177 19.80 -7.80 5.96
C GLU A 177 18.84 -8.10 7.11
N HIS A 178 18.48 -7.04 7.88
CA HIS A 178 17.56 -7.12 9.02
C HIS A 178 16.44 -6.11 8.85
N PRO A 179 15.43 -6.39 7.99
CA PRO A 179 14.30 -5.48 7.84
C PRO A 179 13.45 -5.46 9.10
N GLU A 180 12.87 -4.30 9.40
CA GLU A 180 11.86 -4.16 10.45
C GLU A 180 10.62 -5.01 10.14
N PRO A 181 9.86 -5.45 11.14
CA PRO A 181 8.68 -6.29 10.92
C PRO A 181 7.57 -5.58 10.16
N SER A 182 7.57 -4.26 10.15
CA SER A 182 6.64 -3.47 9.35
C SER A 182 7.20 -2.09 9.02
N TYR A 183 6.70 -1.52 7.92
CA TYR A 183 7.01 -0.16 7.48
C TYR A 183 5.74 0.56 7.04
N ILE A 184 5.53 1.77 7.53
CA ILE A 184 4.70 2.75 6.86
C ILE A 184 5.50 3.29 5.67
N VAL A 185 4.83 3.44 4.51
CA VAL A 185 5.44 4.00 3.30
C VAL A 185 4.64 5.21 2.84
N THR A 186 5.21 6.39 3.00
CA THR A 186 4.59 7.68 2.68
C THR A 186 5.67 8.72 2.36
N ASN A 187 5.31 9.78 1.64
CA ASN A 187 6.23 10.88 1.34
C ASN A 187 6.58 11.75 2.58
N ASN A 188 6.04 11.46 3.75
CA ASN A 188 6.22 12.21 5.00
C ASN A 188 5.73 13.68 4.96
N GLN A 189 4.87 14.02 4.00
CA GLN A 189 4.27 15.35 3.84
C GLN A 189 2.74 15.21 3.85
N PRO A 190 2.11 15.09 5.03
CA PRO A 190 0.66 15.14 5.13
C PRO A 190 0.13 16.47 4.61
N VAL A 191 -0.83 16.42 3.70
CA VAL A 191 -1.45 17.62 3.10
C VAL A 191 -2.97 17.49 3.20
N PRO A 192 -3.71 18.54 3.61
CA PRO A 192 -5.16 18.54 3.55
C PRO A 192 -5.66 18.29 2.12
N LEU A 193 -6.66 17.41 1.99
CA LEU A 193 -7.17 17.05 0.66
C LEU A 193 -7.72 18.24 -0.13
N HIS A 194 -8.33 19.20 0.56
CA HIS A 194 -8.84 20.42 -0.08
C HIS A 194 -7.73 21.25 -0.72
N GLU A 195 -6.53 21.34 -0.13
CA GLU A 195 -5.39 22.06 -0.70
C GLU A 195 -4.92 21.40 -2.01
N VAL A 196 -4.94 20.08 -2.07
CA VAL A 196 -4.60 19.35 -3.31
C VAL A 196 -5.66 19.60 -4.38
N ILE A 197 -6.97 19.62 -4.01
CA ILE A 197 -8.05 19.93 -4.96
C ILE A 197 -7.91 21.38 -5.46
N GLN A 198 -7.66 22.34 -4.57
CA GLN A 198 -7.45 23.75 -4.92
C GLN A 198 -6.24 23.93 -5.86
N TRP A 199 -5.16 23.19 -5.64
CA TRP A 199 -4.00 23.21 -6.55
C TRP A 199 -4.43 22.80 -7.98
N PHE A 200 -5.20 21.70 -8.12
CA PHE A 200 -5.73 21.29 -9.44
C PHE A 200 -6.70 22.33 -9.99
N GLN A 201 -7.55 22.96 -9.17
CA GLN A 201 -8.45 24.02 -9.61
C GLN A 201 -7.67 25.20 -10.18
N ARG A 202 -6.61 25.64 -9.52
CA ARG A 202 -5.71 26.70 -10.05
C ARG A 202 -5.09 26.32 -11.38
N GLN A 203 -4.55 25.09 -11.52
CA GLN A 203 -3.98 24.62 -12.79
C GLN A 203 -4.99 24.58 -13.94
N LEU A 204 -6.25 24.32 -13.63
CA LEU A 204 -7.35 24.23 -14.59
C LEU A 204 -8.09 25.58 -14.80
N ASN A 205 -7.63 26.66 -14.16
CA ASN A 205 -8.31 27.97 -14.13
C ASN A 205 -9.78 27.90 -13.67
N LEU A 206 -10.07 27.04 -12.68
CA LEU A 206 -11.37 26.89 -12.04
C LEU A 206 -11.43 27.72 -10.74
N PRO A 207 -12.63 28.14 -10.29
CA PRO A 207 -12.79 28.73 -8.97
C PRO A 207 -12.33 27.76 -7.87
N GLU A 208 -11.57 28.26 -6.89
CA GLU A 208 -11.15 27.46 -5.76
C GLU A 208 -12.32 27.15 -4.82
N LEU A 209 -12.38 25.92 -4.34
CA LEU A 209 -13.37 25.50 -3.35
C LEU A 209 -13.21 26.25 -2.02
N VAL A 210 -14.29 26.34 -1.26
CA VAL A 210 -14.32 26.92 0.08
C VAL A 210 -14.36 25.81 1.13
N VAL A 211 -13.53 25.93 2.17
CA VAL A 211 -13.58 25.04 3.34
C VAL A 211 -14.60 25.57 4.35
N GLU A 212 -15.61 24.78 4.67
CA GLU A 212 -16.76 25.21 5.48
C GLU A 212 -16.45 25.22 6.99
N SER A 213 -15.49 24.40 7.47
CA SER A 213 -15.15 24.27 8.87
C SER A 213 -13.65 24.01 9.08
N GLN A 214 -13.10 24.54 10.17
CA GLN A 214 -11.73 24.29 10.61
C GLN A 214 -11.57 22.97 11.40
N LYS A 215 -12.63 22.18 11.53
CA LYS A 215 -12.55 20.86 12.17
C LYS A 215 -11.60 19.96 11.37
N GLU A 216 -10.68 19.32 12.07
CA GLU A 216 -9.75 18.36 11.47
C GLU A 216 -10.31 16.93 11.46
N THR A 217 -10.02 16.21 10.39
CA THR A 217 -10.28 14.77 10.23
C THR A 217 -9.13 14.11 9.47
N GLY A 218 -9.18 12.79 9.37
CA GLY A 218 -8.05 12.03 8.84
C GLY A 218 -6.91 11.97 9.85
N LYS A 219 -5.72 11.69 9.38
CA LYS A 219 -4.52 11.54 10.22
C LYS A 219 -3.29 12.04 9.47
N ARG A 220 -2.26 12.45 10.19
CA ARG A 220 -0.95 12.87 9.65
C ARG A 220 0.04 11.74 9.84
N ILE A 221 0.42 11.08 8.74
CA ILE A 221 1.19 9.83 8.76
C ILE A 221 2.65 10.08 8.39
N TYR A 222 3.55 9.44 9.15
CA TYR A 222 4.98 9.57 8.97
C TYR A 222 5.67 8.20 8.94
N ALA A 223 6.49 7.97 7.92
CA ALA A 223 7.28 6.75 7.72
C ALA A 223 8.63 6.88 8.44
N THR A 224 8.67 6.63 9.74
CA THR A 224 9.89 6.80 10.55
C THR A 224 10.91 5.71 10.27
N ARG A 225 10.48 4.44 10.09
CA ARG A 225 11.36 3.31 9.79
C ARG A 225 11.88 3.36 8.36
N MET A 226 11.05 3.72 7.37
CA MET A 226 11.48 3.94 6.00
C MET A 226 12.60 5.00 5.93
N ARG A 227 12.44 6.13 6.62
CA ARG A 227 13.49 7.17 6.69
C ARG A 227 14.77 6.67 7.35
N LYS A 228 14.67 5.93 8.46
CA LYS A 228 15.82 5.33 9.16
C LYS A 228 16.57 4.32 8.30
N SER A 229 15.91 3.64 7.35
CA SER A 229 16.57 2.72 6.41
C SER A 229 17.46 3.42 5.38
N GLY A 230 17.49 4.75 5.35
CA GLY A 230 18.25 5.53 4.38
C GLY A 230 17.60 5.66 3.01
N PHE A 231 16.34 5.21 2.86
CA PHE A 231 15.61 5.35 1.59
C PHE A 231 15.39 6.83 1.24
N GLN A 232 15.69 7.18 0.00
CA GLN A 232 15.50 8.53 -0.54
C GLN A 232 14.31 8.54 -1.49
N LEU A 233 13.36 9.45 -1.24
CA LEU A 233 12.24 9.70 -2.14
C LEU A 233 12.73 10.44 -3.40
N GLU A 234 12.16 10.12 -4.55
CA GLU A 234 12.31 10.89 -5.79
C GLU A 234 11.13 11.86 -5.96
N HIS A 235 9.99 11.56 -5.34
CA HIS A 235 8.78 12.37 -5.36
C HIS A 235 8.42 12.79 -3.93
N GLU A 236 9.07 13.85 -3.46
CA GLU A 236 8.93 14.31 -2.07
C GLU A 236 7.56 14.96 -1.80
N ASP A 237 6.96 15.60 -2.79
CA ASP A 237 5.63 16.21 -2.70
C ASP A 237 4.64 15.59 -3.69
N CYS A 238 3.38 16.00 -3.60
CA CYS A 238 2.30 15.49 -4.46
C CYS A 238 1.73 16.55 -5.42
N PHE A 239 2.47 17.62 -5.68
CA PHE A 239 2.06 18.75 -6.53
C PHE A 239 2.83 18.81 -7.84
#